data_d813aba68145801afbfa39e18f21a760
#
_entry.id   d813aba68145801afbfa39e18f21a760
#
_cell.length_a   1.000
_cell.length_b   1.000
_cell.length_c   1.000
_cell.angle_alpha   90.00
_cell.angle_beta   90.00
_cell.angle_gamma   90.00
#
_symmetry.space_group_name_H-M   'P 1'
#
loop_
_entity.id
_entity.type
_entity.pdbx_description
1 polymer ?
#
loop_
_entity_poly.entity_id
_entity_poly.type
_entity_poly.pdbx_seq_one_letter_code
_entity_poly.pdbx_strand_id
1 'polypeptide(L)'
;MKARNILFLILASLLLCTAVSAAEYTDVSDAHWAYKQINYLDAEITGYPDGTYKPENTVTRAEFLTLFARIAFQEEWKQAESDDWWKAAYSVCIAHDLLDGINGGRVNAMPRSEIAALLDRFCSGWGGVHERADAANQLNINWTEQRMESPEWQPLFPDAAEYGNSVLISANQGLLTGYPDGSFKPEKGVTRAEAAAILARLKAQLALREKGCEYVCTVGDYWLMQYPASGSVGLALYEPLTGKLVQTVGLWKAAQGVNGYVAFDRLLSGSDGIYVWGRAGL
;
A
#
# COMPACT_ATOMS: atom_id res chain seq x y z
N MET A 1 -47.30 6.89 -33.23
CA MET A 1 -46.29 5.86 -33.54
C MET A 1 -44.83 6.31 -33.28
N LYS A 2 -44.50 7.53 -32.86
CA LYS A 2 -43.11 8.01 -32.71
C LYS A 2 -42.54 7.92 -31.28
N ALA A 3 -43.35 7.90 -30.24
CA ALA A 3 -42.86 7.84 -28.84
C ALA A 3 -42.42 6.44 -28.38
N ARG A 4 -42.98 5.37 -28.97
CA ARG A 4 -42.68 3.98 -28.57
C ARG A 4 -41.33 3.50 -29.08
N ASN A 5 -40.82 4.06 -30.16
CA ASN A 5 -39.51 3.70 -30.74
C ASN A 5 -38.33 4.45 -30.05
N ILE A 6 -38.58 5.63 -29.43
CA ILE A 6 -37.60 6.36 -28.69
C ILE A 6 -37.33 5.67 -27.34
N LEU A 7 -38.33 5.12 -26.69
CA LEU A 7 -38.21 4.39 -25.44
C LEU A 7 -37.39 3.09 -25.61
N PHE A 8 -37.52 2.40 -26.76
CA PHE A 8 -36.72 1.21 -27.07
C PHE A 8 -35.25 1.52 -27.35
N LEU A 9 -34.93 2.67 -27.92
CA LEU A 9 -33.56 3.12 -28.16
C LEU A 9 -32.85 3.56 -26.86
N ILE A 10 -33.56 4.14 -25.91
CA ILE A 10 -33.04 4.51 -24.59
C ILE A 10 -32.83 3.26 -23.73
N LEU A 11 -33.71 2.25 -23.81
CA LEU A 11 -33.54 0.99 -23.09
C LEU A 11 -32.40 0.13 -23.67
N ALA A 12 -32.13 0.21 -24.98
CA ALA A 12 -31.03 -0.50 -25.62
C ALA A 12 -29.66 0.15 -25.32
N SER A 13 -29.60 1.45 -25.03
CA SER A 13 -28.35 2.13 -24.63
C SER A 13 -27.98 1.94 -23.15
N LEU A 14 -28.91 1.50 -22.31
CA LEU A 14 -28.65 1.20 -20.89
C LEU A 14 -28.12 -0.23 -20.64
N LEU A 15 -28.07 -1.07 -21.66
CA LEU A 15 -27.62 -2.47 -21.55
C LEU A 15 -26.21 -2.73 -22.08
N LEU A 16 -25.48 -1.68 -22.51
CA LEU A 16 -24.04 -1.78 -22.70
C LEU A 16 -23.29 -1.38 -21.42
N CYS A 17 -23.64 -2.01 -20.31
CA CYS A 17 -22.69 -2.21 -19.24
C CYS A 17 -21.69 -3.23 -19.79
N THR A 18 -20.66 -2.76 -20.48
CA THR A 18 -19.47 -3.57 -20.74
C THR A 18 -18.95 -3.93 -19.36
N ALA A 19 -19.23 -5.17 -18.93
CA ALA A 19 -18.44 -5.79 -17.90
C ALA A 19 -16.99 -5.63 -18.39
N VAL A 20 -16.21 -4.78 -17.74
CA VAL A 20 -14.76 -4.79 -17.89
C VAL A 20 -14.39 -6.20 -17.42
N SER A 21 -14.16 -7.09 -18.38
CA SER A 21 -13.67 -8.43 -18.08
C SER A 21 -12.28 -8.21 -17.50
N ALA A 22 -12.08 -8.57 -16.23
CA ALA A 22 -10.74 -8.64 -15.66
C ALA A 22 -9.87 -9.43 -16.64
N ALA A 23 -8.65 -8.99 -16.88
CA ALA A 23 -7.74 -9.68 -17.79
C ALA A 23 -7.49 -11.08 -17.24
N GLU A 24 -8.00 -12.09 -17.93
CA GLU A 24 -7.76 -13.49 -17.57
C GLU A 24 -6.40 -13.90 -18.13
N TYR A 25 -5.41 -13.98 -17.26
CA TYR A 25 -4.09 -14.52 -17.59
C TYR A 25 -4.11 -16.04 -17.49
N THR A 26 -3.61 -16.73 -18.52
CA THR A 26 -3.68 -18.19 -18.63
C THR A 26 -2.86 -18.93 -17.56
N ASP A 27 -1.91 -18.26 -16.95
CA ASP A 27 -1.00 -18.76 -15.91
C ASP A 27 -1.30 -18.24 -14.49
N VAL A 28 -2.42 -17.52 -14.30
CA VAL A 28 -2.88 -17.02 -12.99
C VAL A 28 -4.30 -17.48 -12.74
N SER A 29 -4.45 -18.63 -12.08
CA SER A 29 -5.77 -19.14 -11.69
C SER A 29 -6.35 -18.36 -10.51
N ASP A 30 -7.64 -18.49 -10.27
CA ASP A 30 -8.35 -17.92 -9.10
C ASP A 30 -7.83 -18.44 -7.75
N ALA A 31 -7.19 -19.62 -7.75
CA ALA A 31 -6.51 -20.17 -6.59
C ALA A 31 -5.10 -19.57 -6.36
N HIS A 32 -4.56 -18.81 -7.30
CA HIS A 32 -3.24 -18.17 -7.13
C HIS A 32 -3.32 -17.08 -6.07
N TRP A 33 -2.38 -17.06 -5.13
CA TRP A 33 -2.39 -16.15 -3.98
C TRP A 33 -2.46 -14.66 -4.35
N ALA A 34 -1.89 -14.26 -5.50
CA ALA A 34 -1.91 -12.88 -5.99
C ALA A 34 -3.02 -12.60 -7.02
N TYR A 35 -3.95 -13.53 -7.26
CA TYR A 35 -5.02 -13.36 -8.25
C TYR A 35 -5.82 -12.07 -8.04
N LYS A 36 -6.26 -11.81 -6.80
CA LYS A 36 -7.05 -10.62 -6.48
C LYS A 36 -6.26 -9.33 -6.68
N GLN A 37 -4.98 -9.33 -6.33
CA GLN A 37 -4.08 -8.19 -6.46
C GLN A 37 -3.79 -7.85 -7.93
N ILE A 38 -3.53 -8.87 -8.73
CA ILE A 38 -3.29 -8.74 -10.17
C ILE A 38 -4.55 -8.16 -10.84
N ASN A 39 -5.73 -8.72 -10.56
CA ASN A 39 -6.99 -8.22 -11.12
C ASN A 39 -7.36 -6.81 -10.63
N TYR A 40 -7.00 -6.46 -9.40
CA TYR A 40 -7.22 -5.10 -8.87
C TYR A 40 -6.39 -4.03 -9.60
N LEU A 41 -5.28 -4.42 -10.20
CA LEU A 41 -4.38 -3.55 -10.97
C LEU A 41 -4.58 -3.67 -12.49
N ASP A 42 -5.66 -4.25 -12.95
CA ASP A 42 -5.93 -4.53 -14.38
C ASP A 42 -5.71 -3.31 -15.31
N ALA A 43 -6.04 -2.11 -14.84
CA ALA A 43 -5.84 -0.88 -15.60
C ALA A 43 -4.37 -0.41 -15.67
N GLU A 44 -3.54 -0.79 -14.72
CA GLU A 44 -2.14 -0.31 -14.59
C GLU A 44 -1.11 -1.34 -15.07
N ILE A 45 -1.46 -2.62 -15.06
CA ILE A 45 -0.56 -3.72 -15.44
C ILE A 45 -0.97 -4.34 -16.77
N THR A 46 0.01 -4.88 -17.46
CA THR A 46 -0.20 -5.63 -18.71
C THR A 46 0.52 -6.97 -18.62
N GLY A 47 -0.13 -8.01 -19.13
CA GLY A 47 0.51 -9.31 -19.37
C GLY A 47 1.36 -9.31 -20.63
N TYR A 48 1.80 -10.48 -21.00
CA TYR A 48 2.57 -10.70 -22.22
C TYR A 48 1.63 -10.98 -23.41
N PRO A 49 2.12 -10.79 -24.65
CA PRO A 49 1.30 -11.05 -25.85
C PRO A 49 0.83 -12.50 -26.00
N ASP A 50 1.46 -13.43 -25.27
CA ASP A 50 1.07 -14.85 -25.22
C ASP A 50 -0.11 -15.12 -24.26
N GLY A 51 -0.68 -14.09 -23.66
CA GLY A 51 -1.79 -14.19 -22.71
C GLY A 51 -1.36 -14.58 -21.29
N THR A 52 -0.05 -14.60 -21.00
CA THR A 52 0.46 -14.91 -19.66
C THR A 52 0.76 -13.66 -18.86
N TYR A 53 0.78 -13.77 -17.53
CA TYR A 53 1.26 -12.74 -16.59
C TYR A 53 2.70 -12.98 -16.13
N LYS A 54 3.12 -14.23 -16.07
CA LYS A 54 4.40 -14.73 -15.55
C LYS A 54 4.64 -14.29 -14.10
N PRO A 55 3.79 -14.70 -13.16
CA PRO A 55 3.77 -14.20 -11.78
C PRO A 55 5.08 -14.42 -11.04
N GLU A 56 5.80 -15.51 -11.34
CA GLU A 56 7.06 -15.86 -10.68
C GLU A 56 8.32 -15.19 -11.29
N ASN A 57 8.19 -14.52 -12.44
CA ASN A 57 9.32 -13.79 -13.01
C ASN A 57 9.65 -12.57 -12.13
N THR A 58 10.94 -12.30 -11.93
CA THR A 58 11.38 -11.08 -11.23
C THR A 58 11.12 -9.84 -12.07
N VAL A 59 10.73 -8.74 -11.42
CA VAL A 59 10.60 -7.43 -12.07
C VAL A 59 11.95 -6.72 -12.06
N THR A 60 12.22 -6.02 -13.14
CA THR A 60 13.35 -5.09 -13.21
C THR A 60 13.02 -3.78 -12.50
N ARG A 61 14.04 -2.98 -12.18
CA ARG A 61 13.83 -1.62 -11.63
C ARG A 61 12.97 -0.76 -12.55
N ALA A 62 13.23 -0.81 -13.86
CA ALA A 62 12.43 -0.06 -14.83
C ALA A 62 10.96 -0.47 -14.83
N GLU A 63 10.66 -1.76 -14.76
CA GLU A 63 9.28 -2.25 -14.70
C GLU A 63 8.59 -1.84 -13.42
N PHE A 64 9.23 -2.02 -12.26
CA PHE A 64 8.64 -1.65 -10.98
C PHE A 64 8.38 -0.14 -10.88
N LEU A 65 9.37 0.70 -11.20
CA LEU A 65 9.23 2.16 -11.17
C LEU A 65 8.17 2.65 -12.14
N THR A 66 8.02 2.00 -13.32
CA THR A 66 6.96 2.36 -14.27
C THR A 66 5.56 2.06 -13.71
N LEU A 67 5.38 0.90 -13.09
CA LEU A 67 4.11 0.55 -12.45
C LEU A 67 3.83 1.46 -11.25
N PHE A 68 4.85 1.74 -10.44
CA PHE A 68 4.75 2.64 -9.30
C PHE A 68 4.33 4.05 -9.75
N ALA A 69 4.99 4.62 -10.75
CA ALA A 69 4.67 5.97 -11.26
C ALA A 69 3.26 6.05 -11.86
N ARG A 70 2.80 5.01 -12.56
CA ARG A 70 1.42 4.92 -13.07
C ARG A 70 0.38 4.99 -11.96
N ILE A 71 0.68 4.43 -10.79
CA ILE A 71 -0.24 4.37 -9.65
C ILE A 71 -0.12 5.62 -8.78
N ALA A 72 1.10 6.00 -8.42
CA ALA A 72 1.34 7.07 -7.45
C ALA A 72 1.28 8.48 -8.05
N PHE A 73 1.60 8.61 -9.36
CA PHE A 73 1.75 9.87 -10.07
C PHE A 73 1.10 9.83 -11.46
N GLN A 74 -0.11 9.32 -11.53
CA GLN A 74 -0.78 9.01 -12.80
C GLN A 74 -0.79 10.18 -13.78
N GLU A 75 -1.11 11.39 -13.32
CA GLU A 75 -1.23 12.57 -14.20
C GLU A 75 0.15 13.07 -14.65
N GLU A 76 1.13 13.11 -13.75
CA GLU A 76 2.50 13.51 -14.08
C GLU A 76 3.14 12.51 -15.03
N TRP A 77 2.93 11.21 -14.80
CA TRP A 77 3.42 10.15 -15.67
C TRP A 77 2.83 10.25 -17.09
N LYS A 78 1.53 10.55 -17.23
CA LYS A 78 0.88 10.76 -18.54
C LYS A 78 1.40 11.99 -19.28
N GLN A 79 1.79 13.04 -18.54
CA GLN A 79 2.32 14.28 -19.10
C GLN A 79 3.81 14.19 -19.45
N ALA A 80 4.53 13.23 -18.87
CA ALA A 80 5.94 13.01 -19.13
C ALA A 80 6.12 12.32 -20.48
N GLU A 81 6.23 13.11 -21.55
CA GLU A 81 6.52 12.60 -22.90
C GLU A 81 7.91 11.94 -22.95
N SER A 82 7.98 10.75 -23.53
CA SER A 82 9.25 10.03 -23.71
C SER A 82 9.16 8.99 -24.80
N ASP A 83 10.21 8.90 -25.63
CA ASP A 83 10.37 7.85 -26.64
C ASP A 83 10.62 6.46 -26.02
N ASP A 84 11.15 6.42 -24.80
CA ASP A 84 11.43 5.20 -24.06
C ASP A 84 10.40 4.98 -22.95
N TRP A 85 9.77 3.83 -22.94
CA TRP A 85 8.68 3.46 -21.99
C TRP A 85 9.03 3.62 -20.50
N TRP A 86 10.30 3.55 -20.13
CA TRP A 86 10.77 3.66 -18.74
C TRP A 86 11.17 5.08 -18.32
N LYS A 87 11.54 5.95 -19.26
CA LYS A 87 12.09 7.30 -18.97
C LYS A 87 11.08 8.20 -18.24
N ALA A 88 9.82 8.17 -18.64
CA ALA A 88 8.77 8.95 -18.00
C ALA A 88 8.70 8.65 -16.49
N ALA A 89 8.72 7.37 -16.11
CA ALA A 89 8.69 6.97 -14.72
C ALA A 89 9.93 7.43 -13.95
N TYR A 90 11.12 7.30 -14.54
CA TYR A 90 12.36 7.78 -13.91
C TYR A 90 12.34 9.30 -13.73
N SER A 91 11.88 10.06 -14.73
CA SER A 91 11.77 11.53 -14.63
C SER A 91 10.84 11.95 -13.49
N VAL A 92 9.69 11.31 -13.35
CA VAL A 92 8.76 11.55 -12.24
C VAL A 92 9.41 11.20 -10.90
N CYS A 93 10.01 10.02 -10.79
CA CYS A 93 10.66 9.61 -9.53
C CYS A 93 11.83 10.52 -9.15
N ILE A 94 12.60 11.05 -10.13
CA ILE A 94 13.66 12.04 -9.89
C ILE A 94 13.07 13.35 -9.39
N ALA A 95 11.99 13.84 -10.00
CA ALA A 95 11.34 15.10 -9.62
C ALA A 95 10.81 15.08 -8.17
N HIS A 96 10.53 13.90 -7.65
CA HIS A 96 10.08 13.66 -6.27
C HIS A 96 11.15 13.12 -5.32
N ASP A 97 12.44 13.17 -5.71
CA ASP A 97 13.59 12.72 -4.90
C ASP A 97 13.48 11.25 -4.40
N LEU A 98 12.85 10.38 -5.19
CA LEU A 98 12.54 9.00 -4.79
C LEU A 98 13.64 8.00 -5.12
N LEU A 99 14.64 8.35 -5.94
CA LEU A 99 15.64 7.39 -6.44
C LEU A 99 16.90 7.27 -5.59
N ASP A 100 17.05 8.06 -4.55
CA ASP A 100 18.17 7.91 -3.61
C ASP A 100 18.09 6.54 -2.92
N GLY A 101 19.22 5.81 -2.82
CA GLY A 101 19.26 4.43 -2.32
C GLY A 101 18.84 3.35 -3.33
N ILE A 102 18.44 3.74 -4.57
CA ILE A 102 18.18 2.80 -5.67
C ILE A 102 19.45 2.76 -6.54
N ASN A 103 20.31 1.78 -6.30
CA ASN A 103 21.68 1.77 -6.78
C ASN A 103 21.96 0.76 -7.91
N GLY A 104 20.98 0.30 -8.61
CA GLY A 104 21.17 -0.71 -9.66
C GLY A 104 20.85 -0.23 -11.07
N GLY A 105 21.36 -0.95 -12.05
CA GLY A 105 20.99 -0.75 -13.45
C GLY A 105 19.48 -1.01 -13.66
N ARG A 106 18.85 -0.22 -14.53
CA ARG A 106 17.40 -0.29 -14.78
C ARG A 106 16.89 -1.67 -15.20
N VAL A 107 17.74 -2.48 -15.82
CA VAL A 107 17.41 -3.83 -16.31
C VAL A 107 17.63 -4.93 -15.27
N ASN A 108 18.24 -4.60 -14.14
CA ASN A 108 18.45 -5.56 -13.07
C ASN A 108 17.21 -5.73 -12.23
N ALA A 109 17.04 -6.90 -11.61
CA ALA A 109 15.97 -7.16 -10.67
C ALA A 109 15.95 -6.10 -9.55
N MET A 110 14.76 -5.64 -9.16
CA MET A 110 14.60 -4.71 -8.05
C MET A 110 14.52 -5.48 -6.74
N PRO A 111 15.47 -5.29 -5.79
CA PRO A 111 15.43 -5.96 -4.50
C PRO A 111 14.38 -5.34 -3.57
N ARG A 112 13.95 -6.13 -2.60
CA ARG A 112 12.91 -5.69 -1.63
C ARG A 112 13.38 -4.52 -0.76
N SER A 113 14.67 -4.44 -0.44
CA SER A 113 15.28 -3.31 0.29
C SER A 113 15.14 -1.98 -0.46
N GLU A 114 15.35 -1.98 -1.78
CA GLU A 114 15.18 -0.77 -2.59
C GLU A 114 13.70 -0.35 -2.70
N ILE A 115 12.79 -1.33 -2.78
CA ILE A 115 11.33 -1.03 -2.74
C ILE A 115 10.96 -0.43 -1.38
N ALA A 116 11.51 -0.94 -0.29
CA ALA A 116 11.29 -0.37 1.04
C ALA A 116 11.78 1.09 1.11
N ALA A 117 12.98 1.38 0.59
CA ALA A 117 13.53 2.73 0.53
C ALA A 117 12.66 3.67 -0.33
N LEU A 118 12.18 3.21 -1.48
CA LEU A 118 11.27 3.97 -2.35
C LEU A 118 9.97 4.32 -1.62
N LEU A 119 9.34 3.32 -0.99
CA LEU A 119 8.07 3.50 -0.29
C LEU A 119 8.21 4.37 0.96
N ASP A 120 9.30 4.25 1.70
CA ASP A 120 9.61 5.11 2.84
C ASP A 120 9.66 6.58 2.40
N ARG A 121 10.44 6.90 1.36
CA ARG A 121 10.50 8.27 0.83
C ARG A 121 9.17 8.77 0.32
N PHE A 122 8.46 7.94 -0.43
CA PHE A 122 7.14 8.29 -0.92
C PHE A 122 6.16 8.58 0.22
N CYS A 123 6.13 7.74 1.23
CA CYS A 123 5.26 7.91 2.38
C CYS A 123 5.70 9.06 3.30
N SER A 124 6.95 9.53 3.23
CA SER A 124 7.43 10.66 4.03
C SER A 124 6.63 11.94 3.77
N GLY A 125 6.11 12.10 2.56
CA GLY A 125 5.17 13.16 2.21
C GLY A 125 3.76 13.00 2.81
N TRP A 126 3.46 11.86 3.42
CA TRP A 126 2.19 11.61 4.09
C TRP A 126 2.29 12.12 5.54
N GLY A 127 1.69 13.25 5.86
CA GLY A 127 1.80 13.88 7.18
C GLY A 127 1.69 12.89 8.35
N GLY A 128 2.58 13.02 9.32
CA GLY A 128 2.62 12.21 10.53
C GLY A 128 3.17 10.77 10.38
N VAL A 129 3.62 10.34 9.21
CA VAL A 129 4.19 8.98 9.03
C VAL A 129 5.51 8.83 9.75
N HIS A 130 6.44 9.80 9.60
CA HIS A 130 7.72 9.78 10.31
C HIS A 130 7.53 10.01 11.80
N GLU A 131 6.67 10.96 12.20
CA GLU A 131 6.37 11.18 13.61
C GLU A 131 5.79 9.94 14.29
N ARG A 132 4.93 9.19 13.58
CA ARG A 132 4.40 7.91 14.09
C ARG A 132 5.44 6.80 14.09
N ALA A 133 6.30 6.75 13.08
CA ALA A 133 7.41 5.81 13.02
C ALA A 133 8.47 6.14 14.08
N ASP A 134 8.77 7.43 14.30
CA ASP A 134 9.67 7.88 15.34
C ASP A 134 9.07 7.67 16.74
N ALA A 135 7.77 7.89 16.91
CA ALA A 135 7.09 7.56 18.16
C ALA A 135 7.02 6.03 18.38
N ALA A 136 6.78 5.26 17.33
CA ALA A 136 6.84 3.79 17.39
C ALA A 136 8.29 3.30 17.60
N ASN A 137 9.27 3.97 17.01
CA ASN A 137 10.69 3.71 17.26
C ASN A 137 11.13 4.17 18.65
N GLN A 138 10.68 5.32 19.14
CA GLN A 138 10.97 5.75 20.53
C GLN A 138 10.27 4.85 21.54
N LEU A 139 9.04 4.44 21.28
CA LEU A 139 8.37 3.40 22.06
C LEU A 139 9.09 2.05 21.93
N ASN A 140 9.57 1.72 20.74
CA ASN A 140 10.37 0.52 20.49
C ASN A 140 11.78 0.65 21.10
N ILE A 141 12.41 1.83 21.11
CA ILE A 141 13.70 2.09 21.74
C ILE A 141 13.55 1.98 23.26
N ASN A 142 12.57 2.60 23.88
CA ASN A 142 12.28 2.42 25.32
C ASN A 142 11.85 0.99 25.66
N TRP A 143 11.13 0.33 24.77
CA TRP A 143 10.82 -1.09 24.88
C TRP A 143 12.02 -1.97 24.54
N THR A 144 12.89 -1.53 23.64
CA THR A 144 14.11 -2.23 23.24
C THR A 144 15.14 -2.17 24.36
N GLU A 145 15.32 -1.03 25.03
CA GLU A 145 16.18 -0.95 26.20
C GLU A 145 15.69 -1.86 27.34
N GLN A 146 14.38 -1.88 27.63
CA GLN A 146 13.80 -2.79 28.61
C GLN A 146 13.71 -4.25 28.16
N ARG A 147 13.62 -4.51 26.84
CA ARG A 147 13.55 -5.86 26.25
C ARG A 147 14.91 -6.39 25.82
N MET A 148 15.91 -5.58 25.55
CA MET A 148 17.29 -6.05 25.31
C MET A 148 17.88 -6.75 26.55
N GLU A 149 17.30 -6.49 27.71
CA GLU A 149 17.55 -7.27 28.93
C GLU A 149 16.71 -8.56 29.01
N SER A 150 15.75 -8.76 28.08
CA SER A 150 14.94 -9.97 27.99
C SER A 150 15.52 -10.94 26.97
N PRO A 151 15.77 -12.20 27.29
CA PRO A 151 16.31 -13.20 26.37
C PRO A 151 15.36 -13.55 25.20
N GLU A 152 14.16 -13.03 25.18
CA GLU A 152 13.13 -13.31 24.17
C GLU A 152 12.98 -12.19 23.11
N TRP A 153 13.78 -11.11 23.18
CA TRP A 153 13.66 -10.06 22.19
C TRP A 153 14.14 -10.51 20.79
N GLN A 154 13.28 -10.35 19.82
CA GLN A 154 13.59 -10.58 18.41
C GLN A 154 13.21 -9.32 17.61
N PRO A 155 14.10 -8.83 16.71
CA PRO A 155 13.72 -7.78 15.77
C PRO A 155 12.59 -8.26 14.86
N LEU A 156 11.75 -7.34 14.38
CA LEU A 156 10.61 -7.64 13.49
C LEU A 156 11.06 -8.48 12.28
N PHE A 157 12.22 -8.14 11.72
CA PHE A 157 12.89 -8.87 10.65
C PHE A 157 14.39 -8.97 10.97
N PRO A 158 14.86 -10.07 11.57
CA PRO A 158 16.25 -10.22 11.96
C PRO A 158 17.25 -10.06 10.81
N ASP A 159 16.84 -10.45 9.61
CA ASP A 159 17.64 -10.39 8.39
C ASP A 159 17.63 -9.02 7.69
N ALA A 160 16.92 -8.05 8.23
CA ALA A 160 16.81 -6.71 7.66
C ALA A 160 17.29 -5.58 8.60
N ALA A 161 17.95 -5.91 9.69
CA ALA A 161 18.40 -4.94 10.69
C ALA A 161 19.35 -3.87 10.12
N GLU A 162 20.16 -4.21 9.12
CA GLU A 162 21.11 -3.29 8.47
C GLU A 162 20.46 -2.29 7.49
N TYR A 163 19.20 -2.54 7.07
CA TYR A 163 18.48 -1.70 6.09
C TYR A 163 17.74 -0.53 6.75
N GLY A 164 17.99 -0.31 8.04
CA GLY A 164 17.48 0.84 8.78
C GLY A 164 15.96 0.90 8.89
N ASN A 165 15.45 2.12 8.99
CA ASN A 165 14.03 2.36 9.24
C ASN A 165 13.12 2.08 8.02
N SER A 166 13.66 2.08 6.79
CA SER A 166 12.83 1.99 5.58
C SER A 166 12.01 0.70 5.51
N VAL A 167 12.61 -0.44 5.92
CA VAL A 167 11.90 -1.73 5.99
C VAL A 167 10.80 -1.67 7.06
N LEU A 168 11.13 -1.12 8.24
CA LEU A 168 10.18 -1.00 9.35
C LEU A 168 9.00 -0.07 8.99
N ILE A 169 9.29 1.08 8.39
CA ILE A 169 8.27 2.05 7.96
C ILE A 169 7.34 1.44 6.92
N SER A 170 7.90 0.81 5.88
CA SER A 170 7.11 0.17 4.83
C SER A 170 6.23 -0.98 5.34
N ALA A 171 6.73 -1.74 6.33
CA ALA A 171 5.97 -2.79 6.99
C ALA A 171 4.88 -2.21 7.90
N ASN A 172 5.20 -1.19 8.69
CA ASN A 172 4.24 -0.51 9.57
C ASN A 172 3.14 0.23 8.79
N GLN A 173 3.40 0.61 7.55
CA GLN A 173 2.37 1.14 6.64
C GLN A 173 1.54 0.04 5.96
N GLY A 174 1.80 -1.24 6.24
CA GLY A 174 1.10 -2.36 5.63
C GLY A 174 1.34 -2.50 4.12
N LEU A 175 2.36 -1.84 3.57
CA LEU A 175 2.70 -1.90 2.15
C LEU A 175 3.58 -3.11 1.83
N LEU A 176 4.60 -3.34 2.64
CA LEU A 176 5.44 -4.53 2.59
C LEU A 176 5.14 -5.47 3.75
N THR A 177 5.18 -6.77 3.49
CA THR A 177 5.02 -7.80 4.51
C THR A 177 6.23 -8.73 4.49
N GLY A 178 6.59 -9.32 5.63
CA GLY A 178 7.57 -10.40 5.67
C GLY A 178 7.05 -11.68 5.03
N TYR A 179 7.91 -12.67 4.95
CA TYR A 179 7.56 -14.01 4.51
C TYR A 179 7.00 -14.83 5.69
N PRO A 180 6.31 -15.95 5.43
CA PRO A 180 5.76 -16.82 6.49
C PRO A 180 6.83 -17.40 7.42
N ASP A 181 8.11 -17.44 6.98
CA ASP A 181 9.25 -17.87 7.79
C ASP A 181 9.77 -16.76 8.74
N GLY A 182 9.11 -15.60 8.78
CA GLY A 182 9.50 -14.45 9.60
C GLY A 182 10.63 -13.60 9.01
N SER A 183 11.16 -13.93 7.83
CA SER A 183 12.21 -13.17 7.16
C SER A 183 11.65 -12.06 6.29
N PHE A 184 12.46 -11.05 5.98
CA PHE A 184 12.16 -10.00 5.00
C PHE A 184 12.79 -10.28 3.64
N LYS A 185 13.95 -10.90 3.61
CA LYS A 185 14.75 -11.19 2.41
C LYS A 185 15.09 -9.91 1.62
N PRO A 186 15.82 -8.97 2.20
CA PRO A 186 16.03 -7.63 1.64
C PRO A 186 16.67 -7.63 0.25
N GLU A 187 17.61 -8.54 0.00
CA GLU A 187 18.32 -8.64 -1.27
C GLU A 187 17.59 -9.48 -2.34
N LYS A 188 16.48 -10.12 -1.97
CA LYS A 188 15.72 -10.90 -2.93
C LYS A 188 15.06 -9.98 -3.96
N GLY A 189 15.27 -10.26 -5.25
CA GLY A 189 14.50 -9.64 -6.33
C GLY A 189 13.01 -9.95 -6.21
N VAL A 190 12.18 -8.93 -6.37
CA VAL A 190 10.72 -9.06 -6.25
C VAL A 190 10.15 -9.70 -7.50
N THR A 191 9.24 -10.66 -7.34
CA THR A 191 8.51 -11.26 -8.46
C THR A 191 7.38 -10.34 -8.93
N ARG A 192 6.84 -10.60 -10.13
CA ARG A 192 5.70 -9.84 -10.68
C ARG A 192 4.46 -9.96 -9.80
N ALA A 193 4.22 -11.14 -9.21
CA ALA A 193 3.14 -11.35 -8.26
C ALA A 193 3.34 -10.55 -6.96
N GLU A 194 4.57 -10.57 -6.41
CA GLU A 194 4.92 -9.78 -5.22
C GLU A 194 4.80 -8.27 -5.50
N ALA A 195 5.27 -7.81 -6.68
CA ALA A 195 5.12 -6.42 -7.10
C ALA A 195 3.64 -6.01 -7.21
N ALA A 196 2.81 -6.85 -7.81
CA ALA A 196 1.36 -6.60 -7.88
C ALA A 196 0.74 -6.50 -6.47
N ALA A 197 1.14 -7.35 -5.54
CA ALA A 197 0.63 -7.29 -4.17
C ALA A 197 1.02 -5.99 -3.45
N ILE A 198 2.25 -5.54 -3.60
CA ILE A 198 2.74 -4.28 -3.02
C ILE A 198 2.00 -3.08 -3.62
N LEU A 199 1.92 -3.03 -4.95
CA LEU A 199 1.32 -1.92 -5.68
C LEU A 199 -0.21 -1.87 -5.53
N ALA A 200 -0.87 -3.01 -5.40
CA ALA A 200 -2.30 -3.07 -5.09
C ALA A 200 -2.62 -2.47 -3.71
N ARG A 201 -1.80 -2.76 -2.70
CA ARG A 201 -1.93 -2.15 -1.37
C ARG A 201 -1.69 -0.64 -1.43
N LEU A 202 -0.67 -0.20 -2.17
CA LEU A 202 -0.39 1.21 -2.38
C LEU A 202 -1.59 1.93 -3.02
N LYS A 203 -2.11 1.40 -4.14
CA LYS A 203 -3.27 1.96 -4.84
C LYS A 203 -4.50 2.06 -3.92
N ALA A 204 -4.77 1.01 -3.14
CA ALA A 204 -5.89 0.99 -2.22
C ALA A 204 -5.73 2.02 -1.08
N GLN A 205 -4.52 2.18 -0.53
CA GLN A 205 -4.25 3.21 0.47
C GLN A 205 -4.38 4.62 -0.10
N LEU A 206 -3.88 4.88 -1.30
CA LEU A 206 -4.05 6.18 -1.97
C LEU A 206 -5.54 6.52 -2.13
N ALA A 207 -6.36 5.59 -2.60
CA ALA A 207 -7.80 5.79 -2.75
C ALA A 207 -8.53 6.05 -1.42
N LEU A 208 -8.06 5.48 -0.31
CA LEU A 208 -8.59 5.77 1.03
C LEU A 208 -8.10 7.12 1.56
N ARG A 209 -6.86 7.50 1.28
CA ARG A 209 -6.30 8.80 1.65
C ARG A 209 -6.99 9.96 0.94
N GLU A 210 -7.39 9.82 -0.32
CA GLU A 210 -8.23 10.79 -1.03
C GLU A 210 -9.56 11.06 -0.30
N LYS A 211 -10.06 10.08 0.45
CA LYS A 211 -11.25 10.20 1.31
C LYS A 211 -10.92 10.72 2.72
N GLY A 212 -9.68 11.11 2.97
CA GLY A 212 -9.21 11.58 4.26
C GLY A 212 -8.93 10.46 5.27
N CYS A 213 -8.91 9.19 4.84
CA CYS A 213 -8.56 8.08 5.71
C CYS A 213 -7.04 7.93 5.85
N GLU A 214 -6.57 7.59 7.04
CA GLU A 214 -5.16 7.32 7.31
C GLU A 214 -4.99 5.91 7.88
N TYR A 215 -3.99 5.21 7.37
CA TYR A 215 -3.67 3.86 7.86
C TYR A 215 -3.10 3.91 9.28
N VAL A 216 -3.58 3.03 10.14
CA VAL A 216 -3.12 2.87 11.51
C VAL A 216 -2.33 1.58 11.66
N CYS A 217 -2.94 0.45 11.35
CA CYS A 217 -2.29 -0.86 11.41
C CYS A 217 -3.11 -1.92 10.66
N THR A 218 -2.53 -3.11 10.53
CA THR A 218 -3.24 -4.31 10.06
C THR A 218 -3.77 -5.09 11.26
N VAL A 219 -5.03 -5.53 11.18
CA VAL A 219 -5.72 -6.32 12.18
C VAL A 219 -6.32 -7.54 11.49
N GLY A 220 -5.71 -8.70 11.68
CA GLY A 220 -6.06 -9.89 10.90
C GLY A 220 -5.91 -9.62 9.41
N ASP A 221 -6.98 -9.83 8.64
CA ASP A 221 -7.01 -9.60 7.19
C ASP A 221 -7.44 -8.18 6.81
N TYR A 222 -7.66 -7.28 7.78
CA TYR A 222 -8.20 -5.93 7.55
C TYR A 222 -7.22 -4.84 7.91
N TRP A 223 -7.40 -3.67 7.29
CA TRP A 223 -6.75 -2.44 7.71
C TRP A 223 -7.61 -1.67 8.70
N LEU A 224 -7.04 -1.32 9.84
CA LEU A 224 -7.58 -0.31 10.71
C LEU A 224 -7.18 1.06 10.18
N MET A 225 -8.17 1.86 9.83
CA MET A 225 -7.98 3.21 9.30
C MET A 225 -8.60 4.23 10.24
N GLN A 226 -7.94 5.35 10.38
CA GLN A 226 -8.51 6.56 10.95
C GLN A 226 -9.24 7.31 9.85
N TYR A 227 -10.44 7.83 10.12
CA TYR A 227 -11.19 8.65 9.16
C TYR A 227 -11.73 9.92 9.83
N PRO A 228 -11.86 11.05 9.07
CA PRO A 228 -12.45 12.28 9.60
C PRO A 228 -13.94 12.08 9.81
N ALA A 229 -14.42 12.43 10.98
CA ALA A 229 -15.83 12.52 11.31
C ALA A 229 -16.13 13.94 11.85
N SER A 230 -17.33 14.45 11.63
CA SER A 230 -17.71 15.83 11.99
C SER A 230 -17.35 16.14 13.45
N GLY A 231 -16.30 16.94 13.69
CA GLY A 231 -15.77 17.28 15.01
C GLY A 231 -15.21 16.11 15.82
N SER A 232 -14.85 15.02 15.15
CA SER A 232 -14.38 13.77 15.77
C SER A 232 -13.42 13.05 14.84
N VAL A 233 -12.71 12.08 15.40
CA VAL A 233 -11.90 11.10 14.64
C VAL A 233 -12.54 9.73 14.82
N GLY A 234 -12.77 9.03 13.74
CA GLY A 234 -13.30 7.68 13.74
C GLY A 234 -12.22 6.63 13.42
N LEU A 235 -12.40 5.44 13.93
CA LEU A 235 -11.66 4.26 13.54
C LEU A 235 -12.58 3.24 12.90
N ALA A 236 -12.14 2.67 11.80
CA ALA A 236 -12.90 1.66 11.09
C ALA A 236 -11.99 0.63 10.42
N LEU A 237 -12.51 -0.57 10.26
CA LEU A 237 -11.86 -1.66 9.53
C LEU A 237 -12.26 -1.59 8.05
N TYR A 238 -11.26 -1.70 7.20
CA TYR A 238 -11.42 -1.73 5.75
C TYR A 238 -10.79 -2.98 5.16
N GLU A 239 -11.40 -3.50 4.11
CA GLU A 239 -10.80 -4.55 3.28
C GLU A 239 -9.65 -3.95 2.46
N PRO A 240 -8.42 -4.51 2.53
CA PRO A 240 -7.22 -3.87 1.99
C PRO A 240 -7.27 -3.57 0.49
N LEU A 241 -7.84 -4.45 -0.33
CA LEU A 241 -7.82 -4.29 -1.78
C LEU A 241 -8.98 -3.45 -2.32
N THR A 242 -10.14 -3.59 -1.73
CA THR A 242 -11.34 -2.91 -2.23
C THR A 242 -11.57 -1.56 -1.58
N GLY A 243 -10.90 -1.29 -0.46
CA GLY A 243 -11.18 -0.13 0.38
C GLY A 243 -12.63 -0.11 0.90
N LYS A 244 -13.28 -1.28 0.93
CA LYS A 244 -14.64 -1.42 1.42
C LYS A 244 -14.64 -1.33 2.95
N LEU A 245 -15.50 -0.47 3.49
CA LEU A 245 -15.76 -0.42 4.92
C LEU A 245 -16.37 -1.74 5.39
N VAL A 246 -15.71 -2.37 6.36
CA VAL A 246 -16.17 -3.62 6.98
C VAL A 246 -16.93 -3.33 8.26
N GLN A 247 -16.32 -2.51 9.15
CA GLN A 247 -16.89 -2.22 10.45
C GLN A 247 -16.37 -0.89 10.99
N THR A 248 -17.22 -0.09 11.59
CA THR A 248 -16.83 1.06 12.41
C THR A 248 -16.47 0.57 13.82
N VAL A 249 -15.28 0.92 14.30
CA VAL A 249 -14.76 0.48 15.59
C VAL A 249 -15.10 1.47 16.70
N GLY A 250 -15.04 2.77 16.42
CA GLY A 250 -15.38 3.79 17.41
C GLY A 250 -15.23 5.20 16.86
N LEU A 251 -15.79 6.15 17.63
CA LEU A 251 -15.67 7.60 17.40
C LEU A 251 -15.07 8.25 18.64
N TRP A 252 -14.04 9.07 18.45
CA TRP A 252 -13.49 9.92 19.50
C TRP A 252 -13.79 11.39 19.19
N LYS A 253 -14.37 12.09 20.15
CA LYS A 253 -14.52 13.54 20.05
C LYS A 253 -13.13 14.14 20.22
N ALA A 254 -12.68 14.93 19.23
CA ALA A 254 -11.52 15.77 19.41
C ALA A 254 -11.81 16.76 20.56
N ALA A 255 -10.89 16.88 21.51
CA ALA A 255 -10.95 17.93 22.52
C ALA A 255 -10.90 19.28 21.79
N GLN A 256 -11.77 20.23 22.18
CA GLN A 256 -11.82 21.56 21.57
C GLN A 256 -10.44 22.21 21.68
N GLY A 257 -9.82 22.54 20.55
CA GLY A 257 -8.55 23.29 20.48
C GLY A 257 -7.31 22.49 20.05
N VAL A 258 -7.43 21.18 19.77
CA VAL A 258 -6.35 20.38 19.25
C VAL A 258 -6.58 20.09 17.78
N ASN A 259 -5.70 20.52 16.90
CA ASN A 259 -5.63 20.04 15.50
C ASN A 259 -5.32 18.55 15.55
N GLY A 260 -6.36 17.76 15.37
CA GLY A 260 -6.59 16.44 15.85
C GLY A 260 -5.74 15.33 15.29
N TYR A 261 -4.59 15.07 15.87
CA TYR A 261 -3.96 13.75 15.81
C TYR A 261 -4.22 13.03 17.14
N VAL A 262 -4.95 11.93 17.09
CA VAL A 262 -4.98 11.00 18.21
C VAL A 262 -3.78 10.08 18.04
N ALA A 263 -2.74 10.30 18.83
CA ALA A 263 -1.64 9.34 18.92
C ALA A 263 -2.14 8.12 19.70
N PHE A 264 -2.13 6.97 19.06
CA PHE A 264 -2.45 5.71 19.71
C PHE A 264 -1.17 5.15 20.35
N ASP A 265 -1.09 5.12 21.68
CA ASP A 265 0.07 4.61 22.40
C ASP A 265 0.17 3.07 22.34
N ARG A 266 -0.95 2.36 22.15
CA ARG A 266 -0.98 0.90 22.01
C ARG A 266 -2.24 0.41 21.30
N LEU A 267 -2.02 -0.58 20.44
CA LEU A 267 -3.05 -1.46 19.92
C LEU A 267 -2.78 -2.87 20.45
N LEU A 268 -3.72 -3.42 21.20
CA LEU A 268 -3.67 -4.79 21.67
C LEU A 268 -4.79 -5.55 20.97
N SER A 269 -4.45 -6.58 20.21
CA SER A 269 -5.41 -7.55 19.70
C SER A 269 -5.50 -8.71 20.68
N GLY A 270 -6.68 -8.94 21.24
CA GLY A 270 -7.01 -10.12 22.03
C GLY A 270 -7.97 -11.03 21.28
N SER A 271 -8.18 -12.25 21.78
CA SER A 271 -9.13 -13.21 21.20
C SER A 271 -10.57 -12.71 21.22
N ASP A 272 -10.88 -11.70 21.99
CA ASP A 272 -12.20 -11.12 22.30
C ASP A 272 -12.38 -9.69 21.79
N GLY A 273 -11.34 -9.06 21.19
CA GLY A 273 -11.45 -7.72 20.65
C GLY A 273 -10.13 -7.00 20.42
N ILE A 274 -10.27 -5.77 19.90
CA ILE A 274 -9.16 -4.84 19.70
C ILE A 274 -9.25 -3.80 20.80
N TYR A 275 -8.20 -3.66 21.59
CA TYR A 275 -8.08 -2.66 22.64
C TYR A 275 -7.17 -1.52 22.12
N VAL A 276 -7.73 -0.33 22.06
CA VAL A 276 -7.02 0.87 21.61
C VAL A 276 -6.76 1.76 22.83
N TRP A 277 -5.48 2.01 23.13
CA TRP A 277 -5.07 2.97 24.13
C TRP A 277 -4.44 4.17 23.43
N GLY A 278 -4.92 5.38 23.74
CA GLY A 278 -4.38 6.60 23.21
C GLY A 278 -4.33 7.69 24.26
N ARG A 279 -3.32 8.55 24.19
CA ARG A 279 -3.31 9.82 24.89
C ARG A 279 -3.94 10.87 23.99
N ALA A 280 -4.95 11.56 24.48
CA ALA A 280 -5.31 12.86 23.94
C ALA A 280 -4.17 13.81 24.31
N GLY A 281 -3.35 14.21 23.37
CA GLY A 281 -2.35 15.26 23.57
C GLY A 281 -3.06 16.57 23.85
N LEU A 282 -2.70 17.23 24.95
CA LEU A 282 -3.04 18.61 25.26
C LEU A 282 -2.19 19.54 24.43
#